data_75eb09e042a2a77817ba49446ac3bdf5
#
_entry.id   75eb09e042a2a77817ba49446ac3bdf5
#
_cell.length_a   1.000
_cell.length_b   1.000
_cell.length_c   1.000
_cell.angle_alpha   90.00
_cell.angle_beta   90.00
_cell.angle_gamma   90.00
#
_symmetry.space_group_name_H-M   'P 1'
#
loop_
_entity.id
_entity.type
_entity.pdbx_description
1 polymer ?
#
loop_
_entity_poly.entity_id
_entity_poly.type
_entity_poly.pdbx_seq_one_letter_code
_entity_poly.pdbx_strand_id
1 'polypeptide(L)'
;MKIITSYKVKTYGHKRVFKTTVELYRQAVDFLINVCLNEWDNIAQIEHSKDKMMFVEQLVHKTKDRPFVKYDFDSPFYKFPSYLRRAAIAEALGDVSSYKSNYANWAVEKNGNPPSKPKAGYTFPCLYKGDCFVRIDNYTAKIKVFVRNTWDWTTIKLKKGDVDYIFHHCAMRKALSPTLRRRGKEWFLDFSFQEKVDLSDTEVLERRIVAVDLGVNTPATISVMQADGTILDRKFCKLSKEQDSLLHALNRIKKAQQNRCLSTPRLWAKVKGINKDISVKTAQYIVDTAVLYNADVIVFEHLNVRGKKKGSKKQRLHHWRSQEVQRIVTDKAHRLGIHISRINPYGTSRYAYDGSGQVLRGKNANLSTYELCEFQTRKTYNCDLSASYNIGARYFIREIIKSLSVKARLQVEAKVPALCKRSTCTLADLINLYAAVVGVPSTC
;
A
#
# COMPACT_ATOMS: atom_id res chain seq x y z
N MET A 1 -3.48 -1.00 17.02
CA MET A 1 -2.87 -0.30 15.86
C MET A 1 -3.56 1.04 15.61
N LYS A 2 -2.85 2.09 15.07
CA LYS A 2 -3.48 3.35 14.64
C LYS A 2 -3.69 3.34 13.12
N ILE A 3 -4.92 3.55 12.68
CA ILE A 3 -5.27 3.59 11.25
C ILE A 3 -5.71 5.01 10.90
N ILE A 4 -5.20 5.54 9.78
CA ILE A 4 -5.60 6.85 9.25
C ILE A 4 -6.25 6.64 7.89
N THR A 5 -7.48 7.14 7.76
CA THR A 5 -8.23 7.11 6.50
C THR A 5 -8.54 8.52 6.05
N SER A 6 -8.32 8.82 4.78
CA SER A 6 -8.59 10.14 4.22
C SER A 6 -9.76 10.11 3.24
N TYR A 7 -10.67 11.06 3.39
CA TYR A 7 -11.83 11.25 2.53
C TYR A 7 -11.75 12.61 1.84
N LYS A 8 -11.96 12.61 0.53
CA LYS A 8 -11.96 13.84 -0.26
C LYS A 8 -13.32 14.54 -0.17
N VAL A 9 -13.33 15.83 0.11
CA VAL A 9 -14.49 16.70 0.03
C VAL A 9 -14.23 17.77 -1.02
N LYS A 10 -15.07 17.81 -2.06
CA LYS A 10 -14.93 18.84 -3.09
C LYS A 10 -15.20 20.21 -2.47
N THR A 11 -14.33 21.19 -2.79
CA THR A 11 -14.47 22.56 -2.32
C THR A 11 -14.82 23.48 -3.48
N TYR A 12 -15.65 24.48 -3.18
CA TYR A 12 -16.00 25.57 -4.07
C TYR A 12 -15.41 26.86 -3.51
N GLY A 13 -14.59 27.54 -4.32
CA GLY A 13 -13.90 28.76 -3.94
C GLY A 13 -13.01 29.27 -5.06
N HIS A 14 -12.16 30.23 -4.75
CA HIS A 14 -11.31 30.93 -5.71
C HIS A 14 -10.14 30.05 -6.17
N LYS A 15 -10.35 29.29 -7.27
CA LYS A 15 -9.37 28.31 -7.81
C LYS A 15 -7.96 28.92 -8.05
N ARG A 16 -7.89 30.21 -8.48
CA ARG A 16 -6.63 30.93 -8.69
C ARG A 16 -5.87 31.12 -7.37
N VAL A 17 -6.57 31.55 -6.32
CA VAL A 17 -5.99 31.74 -4.99
C VAL A 17 -5.43 30.43 -4.42
N PHE A 18 -6.19 29.33 -4.55
CA PHE A 18 -5.71 28.01 -4.12
C PHE A 18 -4.44 27.58 -4.87
N LYS A 19 -4.39 27.85 -6.19
CA LYS A 19 -3.21 27.54 -7.00
C LYS A 19 -1.99 28.31 -6.48
N THR A 20 -2.10 29.62 -6.33
CA THR A 20 -1.02 30.48 -5.83
C THR A 20 -0.58 30.06 -4.42
N THR A 21 -1.54 29.77 -3.52
CA THR A 21 -1.25 29.27 -2.16
C THR A 21 -0.42 27.97 -2.19
N VAL A 22 -0.80 27.00 -3.03
CA VAL A 22 -0.08 25.73 -3.15
C VAL A 22 1.30 25.91 -3.79
N GLU A 23 1.42 26.77 -4.78
CA GLU A 23 2.71 27.09 -5.43
C GLU A 23 3.68 27.72 -4.43
N LEU A 24 3.23 28.71 -3.65
CA LEU A 24 4.03 29.34 -2.60
C LEU A 24 4.41 28.33 -1.49
N TYR A 25 3.47 27.50 -1.07
CA TYR A 25 3.74 26.43 -0.11
C TYR A 25 4.82 25.45 -0.60
N ARG A 26 4.78 25.06 -1.89
CA ARG A 26 5.79 24.19 -2.50
C ARG A 26 7.17 24.84 -2.56
N GLN A 27 7.24 26.13 -2.88
CA GLN A 27 8.50 26.88 -2.84
C GLN A 27 9.09 26.87 -1.42
N ALA A 28 8.24 27.05 -0.40
CA ALA A 28 8.65 26.98 0.99
C ALA A 28 9.15 25.58 1.38
N VAL A 29 8.48 24.51 0.91
CA VAL A 29 8.93 23.12 1.15
C VAL A 29 10.25 22.84 0.42
N ASP A 30 10.42 23.28 -0.84
CA ASP A 30 11.67 23.12 -1.58
C ASP A 30 12.85 23.83 -0.89
N PHE A 31 12.62 25.04 -0.36
CA PHE A 31 13.60 25.73 0.46
C PHE A 31 14.00 24.90 1.70
N LEU A 32 13.00 24.39 2.44
CA LEU A 32 13.22 23.59 3.65
C LEU A 32 13.85 22.23 3.35
N ILE A 33 13.56 21.60 2.20
CA ILE A 33 14.27 20.40 1.73
C ILE A 33 15.76 20.66 1.62
N ASN A 34 16.15 21.79 1.01
CA ASN A 34 17.56 22.16 0.90
C ASN A 34 18.22 22.37 2.27
N VAL A 35 17.54 23.06 3.20
CA VAL A 35 18.00 23.20 4.58
C VAL A 35 18.19 21.85 5.24
N CYS A 36 17.19 20.96 5.17
CA CYS A 36 17.26 19.62 5.76
C CYS A 36 18.36 18.75 5.12
N LEU A 37 18.63 18.89 3.82
CA LEU A 37 19.73 18.17 3.15
C LEU A 37 21.09 18.64 3.65
N ASN A 38 21.27 19.96 3.83
CA ASN A 38 22.53 20.55 4.30
C ASN A 38 22.80 20.25 5.78
N GLU A 39 21.75 20.16 6.59
CA GLU A 39 21.87 19.95 8.05
C GLU A 39 21.57 18.50 8.47
N TRP A 40 21.52 17.57 7.50
CA TRP A 40 21.05 16.21 7.79
C TRP A 40 21.87 15.48 8.85
N ASP A 41 23.16 15.69 8.90
CA ASP A 41 24.04 15.02 9.87
C ASP A 41 23.73 15.42 11.31
N ASN A 42 23.34 16.69 11.52
CA ASN A 42 22.85 17.18 12.82
C ASN A 42 21.42 16.68 13.12
N ILE A 43 20.53 16.72 12.11
CA ILE A 43 19.13 16.30 12.24
C ILE A 43 19.01 14.79 12.55
N ALA A 44 19.87 13.97 11.94
CA ALA A 44 19.83 12.52 12.11
C ALA A 44 20.13 12.08 13.54
N GLN A 45 20.93 12.86 14.30
CA GLN A 45 21.30 12.56 15.68
C GLN A 45 20.16 12.85 16.68
N ILE A 46 19.17 13.65 16.30
CA ILE A 46 18.03 13.96 17.15
C ILE A 46 17.05 12.78 17.11
N GLU A 47 16.63 12.30 18.26
CA GLU A 47 15.76 11.11 18.34
C GLU A 47 14.31 11.44 17.97
N HIS A 48 13.71 12.43 18.63
CA HIS A 48 12.29 12.71 18.51
C HIS A 48 11.93 13.64 17.35
N SER A 49 10.90 13.28 16.58
CA SER A 49 10.43 14.08 15.45
C SER A 49 10.05 15.51 15.79
N LYS A 50 9.53 15.75 17.00
CA LYS A 50 9.20 17.09 17.49
C LYS A 50 10.46 17.96 17.61
N ASP A 51 11.53 17.39 18.14
CA ASP A 51 12.78 18.12 18.38
C ASP A 51 13.53 18.38 17.06
N LYS A 52 13.47 17.44 16.10
CA LYS A 52 13.93 17.66 14.71
C LYS A 52 13.23 18.86 14.08
N MET A 53 11.91 18.95 14.27
CA MET A 53 11.11 20.04 13.70
C MET A 53 11.47 21.38 14.40
N MET A 54 11.64 21.40 15.73
CA MET A 54 12.10 22.58 16.47
C MET A 54 13.50 23.01 16.02
N PHE A 55 14.42 22.07 15.86
CA PHE A 55 15.78 22.37 15.40
C PHE A 55 15.76 23.07 14.03
N VAL A 56 15.02 22.52 13.04
CA VAL A 56 14.90 23.15 11.72
C VAL A 56 14.22 24.53 11.83
N GLU A 57 13.15 24.67 12.65
CA GLU A 57 12.49 25.96 12.85
C GLU A 57 13.45 27.02 13.42
N GLN A 58 14.37 26.60 14.32
CA GLN A 58 15.40 27.47 14.88
C GLN A 58 16.42 27.97 13.85
N LEU A 59 16.74 27.15 12.86
CA LEU A 59 17.69 27.50 11.79
C LEU A 59 17.11 28.48 10.76
N VAL A 60 15.78 28.58 10.64
CA VAL A 60 15.12 29.29 9.52
C VAL A 60 14.26 30.47 9.94
N HIS A 61 13.78 30.53 11.19
CA HIS A 61 12.82 31.54 11.64
C HIS A 61 13.43 32.48 12.69
N LYS A 62 13.36 33.78 12.41
CA LYS A 62 13.77 34.86 13.32
C LYS A 62 12.75 35.06 14.42
N THR A 63 13.21 35.25 15.64
CA THR A 63 12.39 35.62 16.80
C THR A 63 13.02 36.83 17.50
N LYS A 64 12.33 37.42 18.47
CA LYS A 64 12.90 38.52 19.28
C LYS A 64 14.19 38.10 19.96
N ASP A 65 14.22 36.86 20.52
CA ASP A 65 15.37 36.30 21.23
C ASP A 65 16.44 35.75 20.29
N ARG A 66 16.11 35.56 19.00
CA ARG A 66 17.01 35.05 17.97
C ARG A 66 16.82 35.85 16.67
N PRO A 67 17.40 37.04 16.58
CA PRO A 67 17.27 37.93 15.42
C PRO A 67 18.04 37.43 14.17
N PHE A 68 19.03 36.57 14.37
CA PHE A 68 19.84 35.98 13.29
C PHE A 68 19.56 34.50 13.13
N VAL A 69 19.45 34.06 11.89
CA VAL A 69 19.24 32.65 11.51
C VAL A 69 20.22 32.22 10.45
N LYS A 70 20.55 30.94 10.43
CA LYS A 70 21.49 30.40 9.42
C LYS A 70 20.93 30.45 8.00
N TYR A 71 19.62 30.27 7.86
CA TYR A 71 18.90 30.27 6.59
C TYR A 71 17.71 31.23 6.66
N ASP A 72 17.72 32.30 5.90
CA ASP A 72 16.67 33.31 5.94
C ASP A 72 15.43 32.85 5.16
N PHE A 73 14.49 32.24 5.88
CA PHE A 73 13.18 31.85 5.35
C PHE A 73 12.18 33.02 5.31
N ASP A 74 12.29 33.91 6.29
CA ASP A 74 11.26 34.94 6.48
C ASP A 74 11.26 36.03 5.40
N SER A 75 12.41 36.29 4.77
CA SER A 75 12.50 37.26 3.67
C SER A 75 11.76 36.83 2.40
N PRO A 76 12.03 35.65 1.81
CA PRO A 76 11.29 35.17 0.62
C PRO A 76 9.85 34.77 0.93
N PHE A 77 9.52 34.39 2.19
CA PHE A 77 8.20 33.94 2.60
C PHE A 77 7.59 34.86 3.67
N TYR A 78 7.53 36.14 3.38
CA TYR A 78 7.05 37.15 4.30
C TYR A 78 5.66 36.82 4.89
N LYS A 79 5.53 36.95 6.22
CA LYS A 79 4.32 36.64 7.00
C LYS A 79 3.77 35.22 6.77
N PHE A 80 4.63 34.26 6.42
CA PHE A 80 4.20 32.87 6.24
C PHE A 80 3.64 32.30 7.56
N PRO A 81 2.40 31.76 7.57
CA PRO A 81 1.76 31.31 8.79
C PRO A 81 2.59 30.24 9.52
N SER A 82 2.78 30.39 10.83
CA SER A 82 3.62 29.51 11.64
C SER A 82 3.25 28.03 11.52
N TYR A 83 1.96 27.71 11.53
CA TYR A 83 1.50 26.32 11.39
C TYR A 83 1.66 25.75 9.98
N LEU A 84 1.56 26.60 8.93
CA LEU A 84 1.93 26.16 7.58
C LEU A 84 3.44 25.96 7.44
N ARG A 85 4.27 26.78 8.09
CA ARG A 85 5.72 26.59 8.15
C ARG A 85 6.06 25.27 8.84
N ARG A 86 5.44 24.97 9.98
CA ARG A 86 5.62 23.68 10.68
C ARG A 86 5.19 22.49 9.82
N ALA A 87 4.07 22.61 9.10
CA ALA A 87 3.66 21.59 8.14
C ALA A 87 4.69 21.40 7.01
N ALA A 88 5.25 22.48 6.49
CA ALA A 88 6.28 22.44 5.45
C ALA A 88 7.60 21.84 5.96
N ILE A 89 8.00 22.14 7.22
CA ILE A 89 9.18 21.52 7.87
C ILE A 89 8.96 20.01 8.03
N ALA A 90 7.79 19.59 8.51
CA ALA A 90 7.48 18.16 8.69
C ALA A 90 7.52 17.39 7.37
N GLU A 91 7.00 17.98 6.29
CA GLU A 91 7.05 17.41 4.94
C GLU A 91 8.50 17.30 4.44
N ALA A 92 9.29 18.37 4.55
CA ALA A 92 10.69 18.40 4.14
C ALA A 92 11.54 17.36 4.90
N LEU A 93 11.34 17.23 6.21
CA LEU A 93 12.01 16.21 7.04
C LEU A 93 11.65 14.79 6.58
N GLY A 94 10.37 14.53 6.29
CA GLY A 94 9.89 13.24 5.79
C GLY A 94 10.49 12.88 4.42
N ASP A 95 10.49 13.82 3.50
CA ASP A 95 11.03 13.65 2.15
C ASP A 95 12.54 13.39 2.17
N VAL A 96 13.31 14.15 2.97
CA VAL A 96 14.77 13.99 3.10
C VAL A 96 15.11 12.69 3.82
N SER A 97 14.38 12.32 4.88
CA SER A 97 14.55 11.04 5.57
C SER A 97 14.35 9.85 4.63
N SER A 98 13.27 9.88 3.84
CA SER A 98 12.97 8.85 2.84
C SER A 98 14.06 8.79 1.75
N TYR A 99 14.53 9.95 1.28
CA TYR A 99 15.62 10.03 0.31
C TYR A 99 16.91 9.41 0.86
N LYS A 100 17.34 9.78 2.07
CA LYS A 100 18.56 9.28 2.70
C LYS A 100 18.49 7.76 2.92
N SER A 101 17.37 7.23 3.39
CA SER A 101 17.16 5.77 3.54
C SER A 101 17.22 5.05 2.20
N ASN A 102 16.55 5.56 1.17
CA ASN A 102 16.59 4.98 -0.17
C ASN A 102 17.99 5.05 -0.79
N TYR A 103 18.71 6.14 -0.55
CA TYR A 103 20.08 6.30 -1.04
C TYR A 103 21.05 5.32 -0.35
N ALA A 104 20.92 5.14 0.98
CA ALA A 104 21.72 4.15 1.72
C ALA A 104 21.47 2.72 1.21
N ASN A 105 20.20 2.34 1.00
CA ASN A 105 19.87 1.03 0.42
C ASN A 105 20.44 0.86 -0.99
N TRP A 106 20.34 1.89 -1.84
CA TRP A 106 20.93 1.86 -3.17
C TRP A 106 22.47 1.74 -3.13
N ALA A 107 23.12 2.43 -2.21
CA ALA A 107 24.58 2.40 -2.06
C ALA A 107 25.12 1.00 -1.72
N VAL A 108 24.33 0.19 -1.00
CA VAL A 108 24.63 -1.21 -0.69
C VAL A 108 24.40 -2.11 -1.91
N GLU A 109 23.24 -2.01 -2.54
CA GLU A 109 22.86 -2.90 -3.63
C GLU A 109 23.44 -2.47 -4.98
N LYS A 110 23.69 -1.19 -5.20
CA LYS A 110 24.14 -0.53 -6.46
C LYS A 110 23.33 -0.94 -7.69
N ASN A 111 22.07 -1.28 -7.49
CA ASN A 111 21.18 -1.77 -8.53
C ASN A 111 20.36 -0.61 -9.13
N GLY A 112 20.55 -0.30 -10.40
CA GLY A 112 19.88 0.79 -11.09
C GLY A 112 20.49 2.18 -10.84
N ASN A 113 19.72 3.24 -11.18
CA ASN A 113 20.15 4.62 -10.95
C ASN A 113 19.96 5.04 -9.50
N PRO A 114 20.84 5.92 -8.96
CA PRO A 114 20.67 6.45 -7.64
C PRO A 114 19.37 7.22 -7.49
N PRO A 115 18.75 7.22 -6.29
CA PRO A 115 17.56 8.02 -6.02
C PRO A 115 17.80 9.50 -6.33
N SER A 116 16.85 10.15 -6.98
CA SER A 116 16.90 11.60 -7.21
C SER A 116 16.63 12.36 -5.91
N LYS A 117 17.24 13.55 -5.77
CA LYS A 117 16.95 14.45 -4.65
C LYS A 117 15.47 14.79 -4.60
N PRO A 118 14.86 14.89 -3.40
CA PRO A 118 13.45 15.22 -3.26
C PRO A 118 13.13 16.63 -3.76
N LYS A 119 11.89 16.80 -4.24
CA LYS A 119 11.33 18.08 -4.69
C LYS A 119 9.85 18.14 -4.32
N ALA A 120 9.36 19.30 -3.95
CA ALA A 120 7.98 19.52 -3.51
C ALA A 120 6.92 19.51 -4.63
N GLY A 121 7.17 18.86 -5.76
CA GLY A 121 6.30 18.90 -6.95
C GLY A 121 4.85 18.41 -6.74
N TYR A 122 4.63 17.50 -5.81
CA TYR A 122 3.32 16.93 -5.49
C TYR A 122 2.88 17.17 -4.05
N THR A 123 3.55 18.04 -3.31
CA THR A 123 3.24 18.39 -1.95
C THR A 123 2.07 19.35 -1.87
N PHE A 124 1.24 19.24 -0.83
CA PHE A 124 0.04 20.04 -0.62
C PHE A 124 -0.07 20.47 0.85
N PRO A 125 -0.53 21.72 1.12
CA PRO A 125 -0.57 22.26 2.47
C PRO A 125 -1.56 21.51 3.36
N CYS A 126 -1.07 21.03 4.51
CA CYS A 126 -1.88 20.56 5.61
C CYS A 126 -2.36 21.79 6.41
N LEU A 127 -3.68 21.96 6.49
CA LEU A 127 -4.30 23.13 7.14
C LEU A 127 -4.63 22.78 8.58
N TYR A 128 -3.77 23.19 9.52
CA TYR A 128 -3.99 22.94 10.94
C TYR A 128 -5.33 23.56 11.42
N LYS A 129 -6.08 22.75 12.17
CA LYS A 129 -7.37 23.17 12.75
C LYS A 129 -7.16 24.30 13.75
N GLY A 130 -8.04 25.29 13.69
CA GLY A 130 -7.97 26.51 14.48
C GLY A 130 -7.12 27.61 13.84
N ASP A 131 -5.97 27.27 13.27
CA ASP A 131 -4.96 28.23 12.78
C ASP A 131 -4.98 28.46 11.27
N CYS A 132 -5.32 27.42 10.49
CA CYS A 132 -5.37 27.50 9.03
C CYS A 132 -6.66 26.94 8.44
N PHE A 133 -7.47 26.27 9.25
CA PHE A 133 -8.78 25.73 8.89
C PHE A 133 -9.74 25.88 10.06
N VAL A 134 -10.88 26.56 9.83
CA VAL A 134 -11.98 26.70 10.79
C VAL A 134 -13.29 26.33 10.10
N ARG A 135 -14.04 25.41 10.68
CA ARG A 135 -15.39 25.09 10.20
C ARG A 135 -16.39 26.12 10.75
N ILE A 136 -17.21 26.73 9.90
CA ILE A 136 -18.25 27.69 10.28
C ILE A 136 -19.55 26.91 10.57
N ASP A 137 -19.93 26.08 9.61
CA ASP A 137 -21.10 25.20 9.69
C ASP A 137 -20.81 23.86 9.00
N ASN A 138 -21.84 23.03 8.80
CA ASN A 138 -21.67 21.71 8.21
C ASN A 138 -21.06 21.74 6.78
N TYR A 139 -21.36 22.78 6.00
CA TYR A 139 -21.01 22.87 4.59
C TYR A 139 -20.14 24.07 4.22
N THR A 140 -19.75 24.88 5.24
CA THR A 140 -18.94 26.08 5.06
C THR A 140 -17.74 26.07 6.00
N ALA A 141 -16.60 26.49 5.48
CA ALA A 141 -15.37 26.59 6.27
C ALA A 141 -14.57 27.83 5.85
N LYS A 142 -13.71 28.30 6.75
CA LYS A 142 -12.64 29.26 6.42
C LYS A 142 -11.31 28.54 6.35
N ILE A 143 -10.52 28.90 5.32
CA ILE A 143 -9.14 28.42 5.18
C ILE A 143 -8.20 29.59 5.00
N LYS A 144 -6.98 29.47 5.53
CA LYS A 144 -5.94 30.48 5.37
C LYS A 144 -5.24 30.25 4.05
N VAL A 145 -5.23 31.28 3.20
CA VAL A 145 -4.70 31.26 1.84
C VAL A 145 -3.90 32.52 1.56
N PHE A 146 -3.04 32.46 0.54
CA PHE A 146 -2.30 33.62 0.06
C PHE A 146 -3.13 34.39 -0.94
N VAL A 147 -3.51 35.62 -0.58
CA VAL A 147 -4.35 36.51 -1.39
C VAL A 147 -3.90 37.96 -1.23
N ARG A 148 -3.86 38.75 -2.33
CA ARG A 148 -3.43 40.16 -2.30
C ARG A 148 -2.08 40.38 -1.63
N ASN A 149 -1.11 39.55 -1.92
CA ASN A 149 0.24 39.53 -1.33
C ASN A 149 0.32 39.38 0.19
N THR A 150 -0.71 38.80 0.81
CA THR A 150 -0.71 38.49 2.23
C THR A 150 -1.46 37.20 2.51
N TRP A 151 -1.36 36.71 3.74
CA TRP A 151 -2.09 35.53 4.21
C TRP A 151 -3.37 35.94 4.91
N ASP A 152 -4.51 35.53 4.37
CA ASP A 152 -5.80 35.89 4.91
C ASP A 152 -6.80 34.72 4.88
N TRP A 153 -7.89 34.85 5.61
CA TRP A 153 -8.95 33.87 5.69
C TRP A 153 -9.92 34.01 4.51
N THR A 154 -10.18 32.91 3.82
CA THR A 154 -11.15 32.83 2.74
C THR A 154 -12.23 31.83 3.05
N THR A 155 -13.49 32.22 2.92
CA THR A 155 -14.64 31.34 3.10
C THR A 155 -14.81 30.44 1.88
N ILE A 156 -15.00 29.17 2.11
CA ILE A 156 -15.21 28.14 1.09
C ILE A 156 -16.48 27.35 1.37
N LYS A 157 -17.15 26.88 0.32
CA LYS A 157 -18.27 25.94 0.42
C LYS A 157 -17.76 24.51 0.19
N LEU A 158 -18.28 23.56 0.97
CA LEU A 158 -17.98 22.15 0.88
C LEU A 158 -19.15 21.43 0.21
N LYS A 159 -18.87 20.44 -0.63
CA LYS A 159 -19.93 19.67 -1.31
C LYS A 159 -20.73 18.85 -0.30
N LYS A 160 -22.04 19.11 -0.21
CA LYS A 160 -22.96 18.53 0.75
C LYS A 160 -22.85 17.00 0.83
N GLY A 161 -23.05 16.28 -0.28
CA GLY A 161 -23.02 14.82 -0.29
C GLY A 161 -21.67 14.19 0.13
N ASP A 162 -20.54 14.90 -0.10
CA ASP A 162 -19.23 14.43 0.35
C ASP A 162 -19.09 14.61 1.89
N VAL A 163 -19.65 15.70 2.43
CA VAL A 163 -19.65 15.99 3.87
C VAL A 163 -20.60 15.06 4.61
N ASP A 164 -21.81 14.84 4.12
CA ASP A 164 -22.80 13.94 4.72
C ASP A 164 -22.25 12.50 4.78
N TYR A 165 -21.55 12.07 3.72
CA TYR A 165 -20.86 10.78 3.72
C TYR A 165 -19.83 10.66 4.87
N ILE A 166 -19.03 11.70 5.09
CA ILE A 166 -18.03 11.72 6.18
C ILE A 166 -18.71 11.68 7.54
N PHE A 167 -19.76 12.47 7.74
CA PHE A 167 -20.50 12.47 9.02
C PHE A 167 -21.09 11.09 9.33
N HIS A 168 -21.68 10.44 8.33
CA HIS A 168 -22.24 9.11 8.51
C HIS A 168 -21.17 8.04 8.82
N HIS A 169 -20.02 8.07 8.14
CA HIS A 169 -19.03 6.99 8.23
C HIS A 169 -17.90 7.25 9.23
N CYS A 170 -17.72 8.49 9.70
CA CYS A 170 -16.55 8.88 10.50
C CYS A 170 -16.88 9.58 11.81
N ALA A 171 -18.17 9.60 12.25
CA ALA A 171 -18.63 10.33 13.42
C ALA A 171 -17.84 10.01 14.70
N MET A 172 -17.47 8.74 14.90
CA MET A 172 -16.76 8.26 16.10
C MET A 172 -15.22 8.31 15.97
N ARG A 173 -14.68 8.86 14.86
CA ARG A 173 -13.25 8.87 14.60
C ARG A 173 -12.64 10.24 14.90
N LYS A 174 -11.39 10.24 15.37
CA LYS A 174 -10.65 11.48 15.60
C LYS A 174 -10.32 12.15 14.26
N ALA A 175 -10.95 13.29 13.99
CA ALA A 175 -10.66 14.07 12.80
C ALA A 175 -9.31 14.81 12.93
N LEU A 176 -8.43 14.63 11.96
CA LEU A 176 -7.15 15.32 11.83
C LEU A 176 -7.29 16.59 10.95
N SER A 177 -6.20 17.34 10.82
CA SER A 177 -6.15 18.53 9.97
C SER A 177 -6.32 18.18 8.49
N PRO A 178 -7.17 18.91 7.74
CA PRO A 178 -7.39 18.64 6.34
C PRO A 178 -6.23 19.13 5.45
N THR A 179 -6.05 18.50 4.29
CA THR A 179 -5.06 18.90 3.29
C THR A 179 -5.76 19.48 2.06
N LEU A 180 -5.38 20.70 1.65
CA LEU A 180 -5.89 21.31 0.43
C LEU A 180 -5.21 20.68 -0.79
N ARG A 181 -5.98 19.97 -1.63
CA ARG A 181 -5.42 19.20 -2.76
C ARG A 181 -6.14 19.48 -4.08
N ARG A 182 -5.39 19.53 -5.15
CA ARG A 182 -5.92 19.60 -6.51
C ARG A 182 -5.97 18.22 -7.15
N ARG A 183 -7.11 17.88 -7.78
CA ARG A 183 -7.30 16.65 -8.57
C ARG A 183 -7.90 17.02 -9.92
N GLY A 184 -7.10 16.92 -10.98
CA GLY A 184 -7.47 17.43 -12.31
C GLY A 184 -7.70 18.94 -12.30
N LYS A 185 -8.91 19.38 -12.66
CA LYS A 185 -9.30 20.80 -12.66
C LYS A 185 -10.00 21.27 -11.38
N GLU A 186 -10.25 20.37 -10.44
CA GLU A 186 -11.05 20.63 -9.24
C GLU A 186 -10.20 20.61 -7.96
N TRP A 187 -10.69 21.30 -6.93
CA TRP A 187 -10.07 21.39 -5.63
C TRP A 187 -10.86 20.62 -4.57
N PHE A 188 -10.13 20.05 -3.64
CA PHE A 188 -10.65 19.22 -2.56
C PHE A 188 -9.94 19.54 -1.26
N LEU A 189 -10.65 19.37 -0.15
CA LEU A 189 -10.05 19.15 1.14
C LEU A 189 -10.07 17.64 1.42
N ASP A 190 -8.90 17.06 1.62
CA ASP A 190 -8.78 15.68 2.07
C ASP A 190 -8.83 15.69 3.60
N PHE A 191 -9.95 15.22 4.16
CA PHE A 191 -10.14 15.07 5.60
C PHE A 191 -9.64 13.70 6.02
N SER A 192 -8.68 13.68 6.94
CA SER A 192 -8.13 12.45 7.51
C SER A 192 -8.74 12.18 8.88
N PHE A 193 -9.06 10.90 9.12
CA PHE A 193 -9.63 10.41 10.37
C PHE A 193 -8.77 9.31 10.93
N GLN A 194 -8.48 9.37 12.21
CA GLN A 194 -7.71 8.39 12.95
C GLN A 194 -8.63 7.54 13.81
N GLU A 195 -8.43 6.24 13.77
CA GLU A 195 -9.06 5.26 14.67
C GLU A 195 -8.01 4.33 15.28
N LYS A 196 -8.27 3.84 16.47
CA LYS A 196 -7.53 2.73 17.08
C LYS A 196 -8.27 1.44 16.76
N VAL A 197 -7.53 0.46 16.32
CA VAL A 197 -8.05 -0.89 16.06
C VAL A 197 -7.12 -1.89 16.71
N ASP A 198 -7.67 -2.85 17.41
CA ASP A 198 -6.93 -3.98 17.95
C ASP A 198 -6.95 -5.10 16.92
N LEU A 199 -5.76 -5.58 16.59
CA LEU A 199 -5.59 -6.70 15.66
C LEU A 199 -5.75 -8.01 16.43
N SER A 200 -6.19 -9.08 15.76
CA SER A 200 -6.31 -10.42 16.33
C SER A 200 -4.99 -10.85 16.99
N ASP A 201 -5.07 -11.40 18.19
CA ASP A 201 -3.91 -11.89 18.96
C ASP A 201 -4.05 -13.41 19.21
N THR A 202 -4.62 -14.12 18.26
CA THR A 202 -4.81 -15.57 18.32
C THR A 202 -3.45 -16.29 18.24
N GLU A 203 -3.28 -17.34 19.04
CA GLU A 203 -2.09 -18.20 19.01
C GLU A 203 -1.87 -18.83 17.63
N VAL A 204 -0.60 -18.99 17.23
CA VAL A 204 -0.24 -19.37 15.85
C VAL A 204 -0.91 -20.67 15.39
N LEU A 205 -1.01 -21.67 16.28
CA LEU A 205 -1.59 -22.97 15.97
C LEU A 205 -3.13 -22.96 15.85
N GLU A 206 -3.78 -21.95 16.42
CA GLU A 206 -5.24 -21.79 16.40
C GLU A 206 -5.71 -20.85 15.28
N ARG A 207 -4.79 -20.11 14.63
CA ARG A 207 -5.11 -19.16 13.58
C ARG A 207 -5.81 -19.79 12.40
N ARG A 208 -6.81 -19.09 11.89
CA ARG A 208 -7.35 -19.29 10.54
C ARG A 208 -6.79 -18.24 9.62
N ILE A 209 -6.32 -18.66 8.46
CA ILE A 209 -5.76 -17.73 7.48
C ILE A 209 -6.49 -17.83 6.14
N VAL A 210 -6.46 -16.72 5.41
CA VAL A 210 -6.87 -16.62 4.01
C VAL A 210 -5.61 -16.43 3.17
N ALA A 211 -5.16 -17.47 2.49
CA ALA A 211 -4.03 -17.41 1.57
C ALA A 211 -4.50 -17.07 0.17
N VAL A 212 -3.86 -16.07 -0.45
CA VAL A 212 -4.33 -15.48 -1.71
C VAL A 212 -3.21 -15.49 -2.75
N ASP A 213 -3.45 -16.17 -3.86
CA ASP A 213 -2.68 -16.02 -5.09
C ASP A 213 -3.38 -15.01 -6.02
N LEU A 214 -2.67 -13.94 -6.41
CA LEU A 214 -3.18 -12.88 -7.29
C LEU A 214 -2.74 -13.13 -8.72
N GLY A 215 -3.69 -13.44 -9.59
CA GLY A 215 -3.44 -13.74 -10.99
C GLY A 215 -3.89 -12.64 -11.97
N VAL A 216 -3.48 -12.79 -13.22
CA VAL A 216 -3.90 -11.92 -14.34
C VAL A 216 -5.21 -12.40 -14.95
N ASN A 217 -5.42 -13.72 -15.02
CA ASN A 217 -6.63 -14.35 -15.57
C ASN A 217 -7.70 -14.50 -14.49
N THR A 218 -7.34 -15.10 -13.38
CA THR A 218 -8.17 -15.18 -12.18
C THR A 218 -7.67 -14.10 -11.21
N PRO A 219 -8.41 -13.01 -10.97
CA PRO A 219 -7.95 -11.90 -10.13
C PRO A 219 -7.47 -12.32 -8.74
N ALA A 220 -8.11 -13.31 -8.12
CA ALA A 220 -7.64 -13.93 -6.89
C ALA A 220 -8.10 -15.39 -6.80
N THR A 221 -7.19 -16.29 -6.46
CA THR A 221 -7.46 -17.65 -6.01
C THR A 221 -7.19 -17.73 -4.52
N ILE A 222 -8.15 -18.22 -3.76
CA ILE A 222 -8.17 -18.14 -2.31
C ILE A 222 -8.28 -19.54 -1.71
N SER A 223 -7.48 -19.82 -0.70
CA SER A 223 -7.64 -20.96 0.21
C SER A 223 -7.76 -20.49 1.65
N VAL A 224 -8.72 -21.05 2.39
CA VAL A 224 -8.87 -20.84 3.82
C VAL A 224 -8.24 -22.01 4.53
N MET A 225 -7.28 -21.75 5.42
CA MET A 225 -6.41 -22.79 5.97
C MET A 225 -6.25 -22.68 7.48
N GLN A 226 -5.97 -23.81 8.12
CA GLN A 226 -5.55 -23.94 9.51
C GLN A 226 -4.08 -24.40 9.61
N ALA A 227 -3.51 -24.32 10.82
CA ALA A 227 -2.10 -24.60 11.06
C ALA A 227 -1.71 -26.07 10.85
N ASP A 228 -2.65 -26.99 10.99
CA ASP A 228 -2.49 -28.43 10.72
C ASP A 228 -2.43 -28.77 9.22
N GLY A 229 -2.63 -27.80 8.35
CA GLY A 229 -2.71 -27.98 6.89
C GLY A 229 -4.12 -28.23 6.36
N THR A 230 -5.14 -28.27 7.23
CA THR A 230 -6.54 -28.42 6.79
C THR A 230 -6.99 -27.25 5.94
N ILE A 231 -7.59 -27.55 4.78
CA ILE A 231 -8.17 -26.58 3.87
C ILE A 231 -9.68 -26.53 4.11
N LEU A 232 -10.14 -25.45 4.74
CA LEU A 232 -11.55 -25.25 5.07
C LEU A 232 -12.40 -24.87 3.83
N ASP A 233 -11.83 -24.05 2.94
CA ASP A 233 -12.54 -23.60 1.74
C ASP A 233 -11.58 -23.19 0.61
N ARG A 234 -12.10 -23.16 -0.61
CA ARG A 234 -11.41 -22.84 -1.86
C ARG A 234 -12.28 -21.94 -2.71
N LYS A 235 -11.81 -20.73 -3.03
CA LYS A 235 -12.61 -19.76 -3.79
C LYS A 235 -11.84 -19.16 -4.95
N PHE A 236 -12.54 -18.91 -6.04
CA PHE A 236 -12.02 -18.23 -7.22
C PHE A 236 -12.79 -16.93 -7.45
N CYS A 237 -12.10 -15.81 -7.40
CA CYS A 237 -12.68 -14.53 -7.79
C CYS A 237 -12.75 -14.46 -9.31
N LYS A 238 -13.93 -14.57 -9.88
CA LYS A 238 -14.16 -14.47 -11.34
C LYS A 238 -14.88 -13.16 -11.64
N LEU A 239 -14.25 -12.29 -12.45
CA LEU A 239 -14.75 -11.00 -12.89
C LEU A 239 -14.75 -10.92 -14.42
N SER A 240 -15.36 -11.92 -15.08
CA SER A 240 -15.33 -12.09 -16.54
C SER A 240 -15.85 -10.86 -17.28
N LYS A 241 -16.98 -10.28 -16.87
CA LYS A 241 -17.58 -9.09 -17.48
C LYS A 241 -16.66 -7.87 -17.43
N GLU A 242 -16.00 -7.64 -16.29
CA GLU A 242 -15.07 -6.53 -16.10
C GLU A 242 -13.79 -6.74 -16.90
N GLN A 243 -13.29 -7.97 -16.97
CA GLN A 243 -12.11 -8.34 -17.75
C GLN A 243 -12.36 -8.19 -19.26
N ASP A 244 -13.50 -8.61 -19.75
CA ASP A 244 -13.93 -8.41 -21.14
C ASP A 244 -14.06 -6.92 -21.46
N SER A 245 -14.68 -6.15 -20.58
CA SER A 245 -14.79 -4.70 -20.72
C SER A 245 -13.42 -4.02 -20.76
N LEU A 246 -12.47 -4.50 -19.96
CA LEU A 246 -11.09 -4.03 -19.96
C LEU A 246 -10.39 -4.36 -21.28
N LEU A 247 -10.53 -5.60 -21.78
CA LEU A 247 -9.96 -6.05 -23.04
C LEU A 247 -10.49 -5.22 -24.22
N HIS A 248 -11.82 -5.04 -24.29
CA HIS A 248 -12.45 -4.19 -25.31
C HIS A 248 -11.94 -2.74 -25.25
N ALA A 249 -11.82 -2.15 -24.07
CA ALA A 249 -11.30 -0.79 -23.91
C ALA A 249 -9.83 -0.68 -24.35
N LEU A 250 -8.99 -1.67 -24.06
CA LEU A 250 -7.59 -1.74 -24.50
C LEU A 250 -7.49 -1.91 -26.03
N ASN A 251 -8.33 -2.74 -26.63
CA ASN A 251 -8.38 -2.95 -28.09
C ASN A 251 -8.77 -1.65 -28.81
N ARG A 252 -9.68 -0.84 -28.26
CA ARG A 252 -10.00 0.49 -28.82
C ARG A 252 -8.80 1.43 -28.78
N ILE A 253 -7.99 1.44 -27.73
CA ILE A 253 -6.76 2.22 -27.65
C ILE A 253 -5.77 1.73 -28.71
N LYS A 254 -5.55 0.41 -28.81
CA LYS A 254 -4.68 -0.20 -29.81
C LYS A 254 -5.07 0.22 -31.22
N LYS A 255 -6.36 0.14 -31.57
CA LYS A 255 -6.90 0.56 -32.88
C LYS A 255 -6.68 2.04 -33.15
N ALA A 256 -6.91 2.91 -32.16
CA ALA A 256 -6.64 4.34 -32.29
C ALA A 256 -5.15 4.64 -32.53
N GLN A 257 -4.26 3.95 -31.82
CA GLN A 257 -2.80 4.08 -32.01
C GLN A 257 -2.33 3.56 -33.39
N GLN A 258 -2.91 2.48 -33.89
CA GLN A 258 -2.66 1.99 -35.25
C GLN A 258 -3.07 3.04 -36.29
N ASN A 259 -4.16 3.77 -36.07
CA ASN A 259 -4.62 4.88 -36.90
C ASN A 259 -3.89 6.21 -36.58
N ARG A 260 -2.68 6.16 -36.02
CA ARG A 260 -1.81 7.30 -35.70
C ARG A 260 -2.42 8.31 -34.70
N CYS A 261 -3.54 7.98 -34.03
CA CYS A 261 -4.09 8.80 -32.96
C CYS A 261 -3.35 8.52 -31.66
N LEU A 262 -2.26 9.26 -31.38
CA LEU A 262 -1.38 9.03 -30.22
C LEU A 262 -1.96 9.55 -28.91
N SER A 263 -2.84 10.56 -28.95
CA SER A 263 -3.44 11.18 -27.76
C SER A 263 -4.86 10.66 -27.53
N THR A 264 -5.02 9.72 -26.60
CA THR A 264 -6.32 9.10 -26.27
C THR A 264 -6.66 9.18 -24.78
N PRO A 265 -6.66 10.38 -24.14
CA PRO A 265 -6.80 10.53 -22.69
C PRO A 265 -8.14 10.01 -22.17
N ARG A 266 -9.24 10.16 -22.91
CA ARG A 266 -10.57 9.65 -22.54
C ARG A 266 -10.62 8.12 -22.51
N LEU A 267 -10.01 7.45 -23.49
CA LEU A 267 -9.94 5.99 -23.55
C LEU A 267 -9.08 5.45 -22.40
N TRP A 268 -7.94 6.09 -22.12
CA TRP A 268 -7.11 5.72 -20.97
C TRP A 268 -7.81 5.95 -19.63
N ALA A 269 -8.61 7.01 -19.50
CA ALA A 269 -9.39 7.26 -18.30
C ALA A 269 -10.41 6.13 -18.06
N LYS A 270 -11.08 5.63 -19.13
CA LYS A 270 -11.99 4.48 -19.08
C LYS A 270 -11.24 3.22 -18.64
N VAL A 271 -10.10 2.89 -19.25
CA VAL A 271 -9.28 1.72 -18.88
C VAL A 271 -8.86 1.78 -17.42
N LYS A 272 -8.40 2.94 -16.94
CA LYS A 272 -8.03 3.15 -15.53
C LYS A 272 -9.22 2.95 -14.59
N GLY A 273 -10.41 3.42 -14.99
CA GLY A 273 -11.65 3.24 -14.23
C GLY A 273 -12.05 1.78 -14.07
N ILE A 274 -12.10 1.02 -15.18
CA ILE A 274 -12.43 -0.42 -15.16
C ILE A 274 -11.40 -1.19 -14.32
N ASN A 275 -10.12 -0.90 -14.50
CA ASN A 275 -9.05 -1.58 -13.78
C ASN A 275 -9.10 -1.32 -12.26
N LYS A 276 -9.53 -0.11 -11.87
CA LYS A 276 -9.77 0.22 -10.47
C LYS A 276 -10.99 -0.53 -9.92
N ASP A 277 -12.06 -0.67 -10.70
CA ASP A 277 -13.25 -1.42 -10.31
C ASP A 277 -12.90 -2.89 -10.07
N ILE A 278 -12.16 -3.53 -10.98
CA ILE A 278 -11.61 -4.88 -10.79
C ILE A 278 -10.83 -4.97 -9.48
N SER A 279 -9.93 -4.01 -9.20
CA SER A 279 -9.12 -4.03 -7.97
C SER A 279 -9.99 -3.93 -6.71
N VAL A 280 -11.01 -3.09 -6.71
CA VAL A 280 -11.93 -2.90 -5.57
C VAL A 280 -12.79 -4.14 -5.35
N LYS A 281 -13.37 -4.72 -6.41
CA LYS A 281 -14.18 -5.93 -6.34
C LYS A 281 -13.37 -7.14 -5.87
N THR A 282 -12.16 -7.31 -6.40
CA THR A 282 -11.25 -8.38 -5.95
C THR A 282 -10.89 -8.22 -4.48
N ALA A 283 -10.54 -7.00 -4.06
CA ALA A 283 -10.22 -6.73 -2.66
C ALA A 283 -11.41 -6.98 -1.72
N GLN A 284 -12.62 -6.58 -2.14
CA GLN A 284 -13.84 -6.85 -1.36
C GLN A 284 -14.06 -8.36 -1.21
N TYR A 285 -13.96 -9.11 -2.31
CA TYR A 285 -14.14 -10.56 -2.30
C TYR A 285 -13.17 -11.28 -1.35
N ILE A 286 -11.91 -10.84 -1.30
CA ILE A 286 -10.90 -11.38 -0.37
C ILE A 286 -11.29 -11.09 1.09
N VAL A 287 -11.65 -9.84 1.38
CA VAL A 287 -12.01 -9.41 2.75
C VAL A 287 -13.31 -10.08 3.20
N ASP A 288 -14.33 -10.18 2.35
CA ASP A 288 -15.60 -10.87 2.66
C ASP A 288 -15.36 -12.35 2.97
N THR A 289 -14.43 -12.99 2.24
CA THR A 289 -14.02 -14.37 2.56
C THR A 289 -13.34 -14.45 3.93
N ALA A 290 -12.46 -13.52 4.25
CA ALA A 290 -11.77 -13.50 5.55
C ALA A 290 -12.76 -13.29 6.71
N VAL A 291 -13.74 -12.41 6.54
CA VAL A 291 -14.81 -12.19 7.53
C VAL A 291 -15.69 -13.43 7.68
N LEU A 292 -16.10 -14.06 6.58
CA LEU A 292 -16.96 -15.24 6.58
C LEU A 292 -16.36 -16.40 7.41
N TYR A 293 -15.04 -16.57 7.35
CA TYR A 293 -14.33 -17.63 8.05
C TYR A 293 -13.69 -17.19 9.36
N ASN A 294 -13.96 -15.96 9.83
CA ASN A 294 -13.32 -15.37 11.01
C ASN A 294 -11.79 -15.55 10.95
N ALA A 295 -11.20 -15.18 9.82
CA ALA A 295 -9.77 -15.33 9.60
C ALA A 295 -8.97 -14.27 10.36
N ASP A 296 -7.91 -14.68 11.02
CA ASP A 296 -6.98 -13.81 11.77
C ASP A 296 -6.01 -13.07 10.85
N VAL A 297 -5.65 -13.70 9.72
CA VAL A 297 -4.61 -13.21 8.82
C VAL A 297 -4.98 -13.43 7.36
N ILE A 298 -4.77 -12.42 6.52
CA ILE A 298 -4.74 -12.58 5.06
C ILE A 298 -3.29 -12.61 4.60
N VAL A 299 -2.92 -13.65 3.85
CA VAL A 299 -1.54 -13.90 3.40
C VAL A 299 -1.43 -13.70 1.90
N PHE A 300 -0.50 -12.84 1.48
CA PHE A 300 -0.15 -12.58 0.09
C PHE A 300 1.28 -12.98 -0.25
N GLU A 301 1.58 -13.07 -1.52
CA GLU A 301 2.95 -13.01 -2.00
C GLU A 301 3.49 -11.57 -1.98
N HIS A 302 4.79 -11.41 -1.70
CA HIS A 302 5.50 -10.15 -1.86
C HIS A 302 5.82 -9.93 -3.34
N LEU A 303 4.86 -9.43 -4.11
CA LEU A 303 5.00 -9.19 -5.54
C LEU A 303 5.71 -7.85 -5.82
N ASN A 304 7.01 -7.91 -6.07
CA ASN A 304 7.79 -6.75 -6.52
C ASN A 304 7.99 -6.82 -8.05
N VAL A 305 6.98 -6.34 -8.80
CA VAL A 305 6.99 -6.39 -10.26
C VAL A 305 7.75 -5.17 -10.84
N ARG A 306 8.98 -4.95 -10.37
CA ARG A 306 9.87 -3.93 -10.94
C ARG A 306 10.62 -4.53 -12.13
N GLY A 307 10.76 -3.73 -13.21
CA GLY A 307 11.53 -4.12 -14.40
C GLY A 307 10.75 -4.03 -15.70
N LYS A 308 11.48 -4.12 -16.83
CA LYS A 308 10.92 -4.11 -18.19
C LYS A 308 10.19 -5.41 -18.45
N LYS A 309 8.86 -5.33 -18.59
CA LYS A 309 8.04 -6.49 -18.97
C LYS A 309 8.23 -6.78 -20.44
N LYS A 310 8.52 -8.04 -20.79
CA LYS A 310 8.76 -8.51 -22.17
C LYS A 310 7.69 -9.54 -22.58
N GLY A 311 7.54 -9.76 -23.90
CA GLY A 311 6.69 -10.80 -24.48
C GLY A 311 5.25 -10.37 -24.75
N SER A 312 4.45 -11.31 -25.29
CA SER A 312 3.06 -11.10 -25.73
C SER A 312 2.10 -10.66 -24.61
N LYS A 313 2.37 -11.03 -23.37
CA LYS A 313 1.57 -10.65 -22.20
C LYS A 313 1.98 -9.31 -21.58
N LYS A 314 2.95 -8.58 -22.17
CA LYS A 314 3.50 -7.32 -21.66
C LYS A 314 2.41 -6.31 -21.26
N GLN A 315 1.43 -6.09 -22.12
CA GLN A 315 0.37 -5.11 -21.88
C GLN A 315 -0.53 -5.52 -20.70
N ARG A 316 -0.95 -6.79 -20.61
CA ARG A 316 -1.76 -7.30 -19.50
C ARG A 316 -1.03 -7.20 -18.17
N LEU A 317 0.26 -7.58 -18.14
CA LEU A 317 1.10 -7.46 -16.94
C LEU A 317 1.34 -5.99 -16.54
N HIS A 318 1.39 -5.06 -17.51
CA HIS A 318 1.54 -3.63 -17.22
C HIS A 318 0.29 -3.06 -16.54
N HIS A 319 -0.88 -3.57 -16.88
CA HIS A 319 -2.15 -3.14 -16.29
C HIS A 319 -2.55 -3.94 -15.05
N TRP A 320 -1.85 -5.01 -14.73
CA TRP A 320 -2.12 -5.80 -13.54
C TRP A 320 -1.78 -5.03 -12.26
N ARG A 321 -2.76 -4.87 -11.39
CA ARG A 321 -2.69 -4.02 -10.21
C ARG A 321 -2.65 -4.80 -8.90
N SER A 322 -1.83 -5.82 -8.82
CA SER A 322 -1.69 -6.64 -7.61
C SER A 322 -1.38 -5.81 -6.36
N GLN A 323 -0.51 -4.81 -6.46
CA GLN A 323 -0.18 -3.91 -5.35
C GLN A 323 -1.38 -3.05 -4.91
N GLU A 324 -2.23 -2.60 -5.86
CA GLU A 324 -3.44 -1.83 -5.54
C GLU A 324 -4.47 -2.71 -4.82
N VAL A 325 -4.64 -3.98 -5.25
CA VAL A 325 -5.49 -4.95 -4.55
C VAL A 325 -4.99 -5.16 -3.13
N GLN A 326 -3.69 -5.48 -2.95
CA GLN A 326 -3.11 -5.69 -1.63
C GLN A 326 -3.27 -4.45 -0.73
N ARG A 327 -3.09 -3.24 -1.27
CA ARG A 327 -3.28 -1.99 -0.52
C ARG A 327 -4.73 -1.83 -0.05
N ILE A 328 -5.71 -2.05 -0.94
CA ILE A 328 -7.14 -1.93 -0.59
C ILE A 328 -7.53 -2.99 0.44
N VAL A 329 -7.05 -4.23 0.28
CA VAL A 329 -7.29 -5.29 1.27
C VAL A 329 -6.67 -4.92 2.61
N THR A 330 -5.44 -4.43 2.64
CA THR A 330 -4.76 -4.00 3.88
C THR A 330 -5.57 -2.94 4.61
N ASP A 331 -6.03 -1.90 3.88
CA ASP A 331 -6.84 -0.82 4.46
C ASP A 331 -8.17 -1.32 5.07
N LYS A 332 -8.81 -2.31 4.42
CA LYS A 332 -10.08 -2.90 4.89
C LYS A 332 -9.89 -3.92 6.01
N ALA A 333 -8.94 -4.83 5.85
CA ALA A 333 -8.66 -5.92 6.78
C ALA A 333 -8.23 -5.39 8.16
N HIS A 334 -7.33 -4.42 8.19
CA HIS A 334 -6.88 -3.80 9.45
C HIS A 334 -8.03 -3.18 10.25
N ARG A 335 -9.06 -2.59 9.59
CA ARG A 335 -10.23 -2.05 10.28
C ARG A 335 -11.11 -3.13 10.91
N LEU A 336 -10.98 -4.35 10.43
CA LEU A 336 -11.71 -5.52 10.94
C LEU A 336 -10.87 -6.34 11.93
N GLY A 337 -9.70 -5.82 12.33
CA GLY A 337 -8.80 -6.53 13.24
C GLY A 337 -7.98 -7.64 12.59
N ILE A 338 -8.04 -7.79 11.24
CA ILE A 338 -7.37 -8.87 10.51
C ILE A 338 -5.96 -8.44 10.13
N HIS A 339 -4.97 -9.26 10.43
CA HIS A 339 -3.58 -9.05 10.03
C HIS A 339 -3.35 -9.25 8.53
N ILE A 340 -2.35 -8.56 7.99
CA ILE A 340 -1.83 -8.80 6.64
C ILE A 340 -0.41 -9.31 6.74
N SER A 341 -0.15 -10.43 6.07
CA SER A 341 1.17 -11.00 5.95
C SER A 341 1.59 -11.14 4.49
N ARG A 342 2.89 -11.11 4.25
CA ARG A 342 3.48 -11.34 2.92
C ARG A 342 4.59 -12.37 3.02
N ILE A 343 4.60 -13.30 2.07
CA ILE A 343 5.62 -14.36 1.97
C ILE A 343 6.49 -14.15 0.73
N ASN A 344 7.65 -14.81 0.70
CA ASN A 344 8.51 -14.83 -0.49
C ASN A 344 7.81 -15.58 -1.64
N PRO A 345 7.66 -14.97 -2.84
CA PRO A 345 6.96 -15.57 -3.98
C PRO A 345 7.76 -16.66 -4.72
N TYR A 346 9.04 -16.83 -4.38
CA TYR A 346 9.89 -17.76 -5.12
C TYR A 346 9.35 -19.19 -5.05
N GLY A 347 8.99 -19.76 -6.21
CA GLY A 347 8.60 -21.16 -6.36
C GLY A 347 7.23 -21.57 -5.78
N THR A 348 6.38 -20.63 -5.27
CA THR A 348 5.03 -20.97 -4.75
C THR A 348 4.19 -21.69 -5.79
N SER A 349 4.25 -21.27 -7.03
CA SER A 349 3.55 -21.88 -8.15
C SER A 349 4.38 -22.88 -8.96
N ARG A 350 5.63 -23.12 -8.54
CA ARG A 350 6.55 -24.05 -9.22
C ARG A 350 6.54 -25.43 -8.59
N TYR A 351 6.22 -25.52 -7.31
CA TYR A 351 6.20 -26.77 -6.57
C TYR A 351 4.78 -27.23 -6.30
N ALA A 352 4.54 -28.54 -6.45
CA ALA A 352 3.28 -29.19 -6.12
C ALA A 352 3.02 -29.10 -4.61
N TYR A 353 1.78 -28.84 -4.20
CA TYR A 353 1.45 -28.71 -2.79
C TYR A 353 1.64 -30.00 -1.98
N ASP A 354 1.60 -31.17 -2.64
CA ASP A 354 1.78 -32.49 -2.05
C ASP A 354 3.24 -32.88 -1.81
N GLY A 355 4.19 -32.00 -2.10
CA GLY A 355 5.61 -32.24 -1.91
C GLY A 355 6.26 -33.11 -3.01
N SER A 356 5.53 -33.55 -4.04
CA SER A 356 6.02 -34.45 -5.08
C SER A 356 7.10 -33.82 -6.01
N GLY A 357 7.35 -32.51 -5.90
CA GLY A 357 8.38 -31.82 -6.65
C GLY A 357 7.87 -30.72 -7.57
N GLN A 358 8.56 -30.47 -8.68
CA GLN A 358 8.18 -29.41 -9.60
C GLN A 358 6.99 -29.84 -10.47
N VAL A 359 6.04 -28.91 -10.65
CA VAL A 359 4.87 -29.12 -11.51
C VAL A 359 5.23 -28.98 -12.99
N LEU A 360 4.64 -29.81 -13.84
CA LEU A 360 4.70 -29.72 -15.28
C LEU A 360 3.55 -28.85 -15.82
N ARG A 361 3.81 -27.99 -16.80
CA ARG A 361 2.82 -27.04 -17.36
C ARG A 361 2.91 -26.89 -18.86
N GLY A 362 1.78 -26.56 -19.48
CA GLY A 362 1.68 -26.24 -20.90
C GLY A 362 2.17 -27.39 -21.78
N LYS A 363 3.08 -27.11 -22.70
CA LYS A 363 3.61 -28.12 -23.64
C LYS A 363 4.29 -29.33 -22.97
N ASN A 364 4.83 -29.13 -21.75
CA ASN A 364 5.55 -30.18 -21.02
C ASN A 364 4.59 -31.14 -20.27
N ALA A 365 3.31 -30.82 -20.20
CA ALA A 365 2.30 -31.62 -19.50
C ALA A 365 1.19 -32.12 -20.42
N ASN A 366 1.25 -31.80 -21.72
CA ASN A 366 0.23 -32.15 -22.73
C ASN A 366 -1.22 -31.74 -22.29
N LEU A 367 -1.33 -30.63 -21.56
CA LEU A 367 -2.58 -30.13 -21.02
C LEU A 367 -3.20 -29.06 -21.92
N SER A 368 -4.54 -29.11 -22.07
CA SER A 368 -5.32 -28.20 -22.93
C SER A 368 -5.34 -26.75 -22.42
N THR A 369 -5.08 -26.52 -21.13
CA THR A 369 -5.17 -25.20 -20.50
C THR A 369 -3.93 -24.88 -19.65
N TYR A 370 -3.58 -23.60 -19.56
CA TYR A 370 -2.51 -23.12 -18.67
C TYR A 370 -2.94 -22.99 -17.19
N GLU A 371 -4.20 -23.21 -16.89
CA GLU A 371 -4.75 -23.19 -15.51
C GLU A 371 -4.47 -24.49 -14.77
N LEU A 372 -4.20 -25.57 -15.51
CA LEU A 372 -3.88 -26.88 -14.98
C LEU A 372 -2.37 -27.14 -15.02
N CYS A 373 -1.93 -27.96 -14.10
CA CYS A 373 -0.58 -28.52 -14.05
C CYS A 373 -0.66 -30.01 -13.71
N GLU A 374 0.37 -30.75 -14.09
CA GLU A 374 0.57 -32.15 -13.73
C GLU A 374 1.67 -32.24 -12.69
N PHE A 375 1.43 -32.98 -11.61
CA PHE A 375 2.38 -33.28 -10.54
C PHE A 375 3.27 -34.49 -10.94
N GLN A 376 4.37 -34.69 -10.24
CA GLN A 376 5.22 -35.86 -10.46
C GLN A 376 4.47 -37.18 -10.20
N THR A 377 3.44 -37.13 -9.37
CA THR A 377 2.49 -38.24 -9.10
C THR A 377 1.48 -38.46 -10.24
N ARG A 378 1.61 -37.77 -11.39
CA ARG A 378 0.64 -37.74 -12.50
C ARG A 378 -0.74 -37.17 -12.16
N LYS A 379 -0.90 -36.58 -11.00
CA LYS A 379 -2.12 -35.87 -10.62
C LYS A 379 -2.24 -34.56 -11.37
N THR A 380 -3.37 -34.36 -12.05
CA THR A 380 -3.70 -33.07 -12.66
C THR A 380 -4.40 -32.18 -11.65
N TYR A 381 -3.94 -30.93 -11.49
CA TYR A 381 -4.48 -30.01 -10.50
C TYR A 381 -4.48 -28.55 -10.99
N ASN A 382 -5.30 -27.68 -10.36
CA ASN A 382 -5.29 -26.25 -10.69
C ASN A 382 -4.02 -25.59 -10.09
N CYS A 383 -3.26 -24.89 -10.97
CA CYS A 383 -1.98 -24.27 -10.63
C CYS A 383 -2.09 -23.22 -9.55
N ASP A 384 -3.08 -22.31 -9.69
CA ASP A 384 -3.25 -21.15 -8.82
C ASP A 384 -3.75 -21.62 -7.43
N LEU A 385 -4.55 -22.70 -7.40
CA LEU A 385 -5.00 -23.30 -6.15
C LEU A 385 -3.83 -23.97 -5.41
N SER A 386 -3.00 -24.74 -6.11
CA SER A 386 -1.77 -25.31 -5.53
C SER A 386 -0.84 -24.21 -5.00
N ALA A 387 -0.71 -23.10 -5.73
CA ALA A 387 0.05 -21.94 -5.29
C ALA A 387 -0.52 -21.33 -4.00
N SER A 388 -1.84 -21.17 -3.91
CA SER A 388 -2.47 -20.60 -2.72
C SER A 388 -2.23 -21.45 -1.47
N TYR A 389 -2.20 -22.79 -1.58
CA TYR A 389 -1.85 -23.68 -0.49
C TYR A 389 -0.41 -23.49 -0.03
N ASN A 390 0.53 -23.41 -0.97
CA ASN A 390 1.94 -23.17 -0.65
C ASN A 390 2.14 -21.77 -0.02
N ILE A 391 1.36 -20.76 -0.42
CA ILE A 391 1.38 -19.43 0.21
C ILE A 391 1.00 -19.54 1.69
N GLY A 392 -0.11 -20.20 2.00
CA GLY A 392 -0.58 -20.40 3.36
C GLY A 392 0.38 -21.25 4.20
N ALA A 393 0.86 -22.36 3.63
CA ALA A 393 1.82 -23.24 4.29
C ALA A 393 3.10 -22.50 4.70
N ARG A 394 3.67 -21.68 3.81
CA ARG A 394 4.89 -20.89 4.12
C ARG A 394 4.66 -19.84 5.21
N TYR A 395 3.46 -19.29 5.32
CA TYR A 395 3.11 -18.42 6.43
C TYR A 395 3.19 -19.20 7.75
N PHE A 396 2.48 -20.31 7.87
CA PHE A 396 2.46 -21.10 9.09
C PHE A 396 3.84 -21.65 9.45
N ILE A 397 4.57 -22.21 8.49
CA ILE A 397 5.95 -22.69 8.70
C ILE A 397 6.82 -21.57 9.28
N ARG A 398 6.74 -20.35 8.73
CA ARG A 398 7.51 -19.21 9.23
C ARG A 398 7.13 -18.84 10.67
N GLU A 399 5.84 -18.75 10.97
CA GLU A 399 5.38 -18.33 12.29
C GLU A 399 5.60 -19.42 13.35
N ILE A 400 5.36 -20.69 13.02
CA ILE A 400 5.64 -21.82 13.93
C ILE A 400 7.13 -21.87 14.26
N ILE A 401 8.02 -21.84 13.26
CA ILE A 401 9.47 -21.86 13.51
C ILE A 401 9.92 -20.65 14.34
N LYS A 402 9.29 -19.49 14.15
CA LYS A 402 9.60 -18.27 14.90
C LYS A 402 9.18 -18.37 16.38
N SER A 403 8.11 -19.10 16.71
CA SER A 403 7.64 -19.30 18.09
C SER A 403 8.44 -20.34 18.86
N LEU A 404 9.20 -21.22 18.18
CA LEU A 404 9.99 -22.26 18.82
C LEU A 404 11.27 -21.73 19.46
N SER A 405 11.67 -22.31 20.58
CA SER A 405 13.02 -22.12 21.15
C SER A 405 14.10 -22.64 20.20
N VAL A 406 15.33 -22.17 20.34
CA VAL A 406 16.47 -22.58 19.48
C VAL A 406 16.64 -24.11 19.50
N LYS A 407 16.54 -24.74 20.68
CA LYS A 407 16.67 -26.18 20.83
C LYS A 407 15.55 -26.95 20.12
N ALA A 408 14.30 -26.52 20.31
CA ALA A 408 13.13 -27.14 19.68
C ALA A 408 13.18 -26.95 18.14
N ARG A 409 13.61 -25.81 17.68
CA ARG A 409 13.79 -25.53 16.26
C ARG A 409 14.79 -26.48 15.60
N LEU A 410 15.96 -26.70 16.20
CA LEU A 410 16.97 -27.63 15.67
C LEU A 410 16.43 -29.04 15.60
N GLN A 411 15.67 -29.49 16.62
CA GLN A 411 15.05 -30.82 16.64
C GLN A 411 14.03 -30.99 15.51
N VAL A 412 13.22 -29.94 15.23
CA VAL A 412 12.21 -29.97 14.18
C VAL A 412 12.86 -29.89 12.80
N GLU A 413 13.89 -29.05 12.62
CA GLU A 413 14.63 -28.94 11.34
C GLU A 413 15.35 -30.26 11.00
N ALA A 414 15.80 -31.03 12.00
CA ALA A 414 16.35 -32.37 11.80
C ALA A 414 15.29 -33.40 11.36
N LYS A 415 14.05 -33.29 11.87
CA LYS A 415 12.93 -34.19 11.49
C LYS A 415 12.33 -33.83 10.11
N VAL A 416 12.37 -32.58 9.73
CA VAL A 416 11.81 -32.06 8.46
C VAL A 416 12.89 -31.29 7.69
N PRO A 417 13.78 -31.97 6.95
CA PRO A 417 14.94 -31.36 6.28
C PRO A 417 14.55 -30.27 5.26
N ALA A 418 13.35 -30.33 4.68
CA ALA A 418 12.83 -29.32 3.74
C ALA A 418 12.80 -27.91 4.34
N LEU A 419 12.71 -27.77 5.67
CA LEU A 419 12.68 -26.48 6.37
C LEU A 419 14.00 -25.70 6.24
N CYS A 420 15.11 -26.33 5.93
CA CYS A 420 16.38 -25.65 5.65
C CYS A 420 16.29 -24.71 4.46
N LYS A 421 15.39 -24.97 3.51
CA LYS A 421 15.18 -24.16 2.31
C LYS A 421 13.74 -23.64 2.21
N ARG A 422 13.36 -22.79 3.14
CA ARG A 422 11.97 -22.28 3.34
C ARG A 422 11.28 -21.75 2.06
N SER A 423 12.04 -21.31 1.06
CA SER A 423 11.51 -20.83 -0.20
C SER A 423 10.94 -21.92 -1.11
N THR A 424 11.18 -23.19 -0.81
CA THR A 424 10.66 -24.33 -1.56
C THR A 424 9.61 -25.14 -0.79
N CYS A 425 9.36 -24.80 0.48
CA CYS A 425 8.36 -25.49 1.30
C CYS A 425 6.96 -25.45 0.69
N THR A 426 6.24 -26.53 0.87
CA THR A 426 4.90 -26.82 0.37
C THR A 426 3.90 -27.08 1.50
N LEU A 427 2.65 -27.40 1.17
CA LEU A 427 1.64 -27.78 2.15
C LEU A 427 2.03 -29.11 2.87
N ALA A 428 2.62 -30.06 2.14
CA ALA A 428 3.08 -31.32 2.75
C ALA A 428 4.13 -31.07 3.84
N ASP A 429 5.04 -30.12 3.63
CA ASP A 429 6.05 -29.76 4.63
C ASP A 429 5.42 -29.10 5.87
N LEU A 430 4.33 -28.34 5.72
CA LEU A 430 3.57 -27.82 6.86
C LEU A 430 2.95 -28.94 7.69
N ILE A 431 2.30 -29.89 7.03
CA ILE A 431 1.68 -31.04 7.71
C ILE A 431 2.73 -31.82 8.52
N ASN A 432 3.89 -32.09 7.91
CA ASN A 432 4.99 -32.77 8.59
C ASN A 432 5.56 -31.96 9.78
N LEU A 433 5.68 -30.63 9.60
CA LEU A 433 6.10 -29.71 10.67
C LEU A 433 5.11 -29.74 11.84
N TYR A 434 3.83 -29.62 11.53
CA TYR A 434 2.77 -29.62 12.55
C TYR A 434 2.78 -30.93 13.37
N ALA A 435 2.85 -32.07 12.70
CA ALA A 435 2.98 -33.37 13.34
C ALA A 435 4.22 -33.45 14.23
N ALA A 436 5.35 -32.92 13.79
CA ALA A 436 6.60 -32.92 14.58
C ALA A 436 6.54 -32.00 15.80
N VAL A 437 5.75 -30.91 15.77
CA VAL A 437 5.58 -29.95 16.88
C VAL A 437 4.55 -30.44 17.90
N VAL A 438 3.43 -30.98 17.44
CA VAL A 438 2.31 -31.42 18.32
C VAL A 438 2.52 -32.84 18.82
N GLY A 439 3.49 -33.60 18.29
CA GLY A 439 3.81 -34.96 18.73
C GLY A 439 2.83 -36.00 18.20
N VAL A 440 2.03 -35.71 17.19
CA VAL A 440 1.16 -36.68 16.52
C VAL A 440 1.99 -37.51 15.53
N PRO A 441 1.91 -38.86 15.53
CA PRO A 441 2.61 -39.66 14.52
C PRO A 441 2.12 -39.29 13.12
N SER A 442 3.06 -39.05 12.20
CA SER A 442 2.72 -38.83 10.79
C SER A 442 2.06 -40.09 10.24
N THR A 443 0.76 -40.02 9.98
CA THR A 443 0.11 -41.01 9.11
C THR A 443 0.44 -40.62 7.68
N CYS A 444 1.27 -41.42 7.02
CA CYS A 444 1.57 -41.32 5.58
C CYS A 444 0.31 -41.50 4.72
#